data_e177678fd6f065ef43d50ea2a432071b
#
_entry.id   e177678fd6f065ef43d50ea2a432071b
#
_cell.length_a   1.000
_cell.length_b   1.000
_cell.length_c   1.000
_cell.angle_alpha   90.00
_cell.angle_beta   90.00
_cell.angle_gamma   90.00
#
_symmetry.space_group_name_H-M   'P 1'
#
loop_
_entity.id
_entity.type
_entity.pdbx_description
1 polymer ?
#
loop_
_entity_poly.entity_id
_entity_poly.type
_entity_poly.pdbx_seq_one_letter_code
_entity_poly.pdbx_strand_id
1 'polypeptide(L)'
;MKGVFNLQMKNSTSHRQTLLIEIANAITHGVGAALAIAGLVILIVRAVHTGSPMRIVTFSIYGAALVLFFLASTLFHSLIFTRARRVFQILDHDMIYLVIAASYTPYCLVAIKGWQGWTLFGIIWAMATAGIIYKSIWFQKKGKWSTIFYVIMGWMCVLAFWPLWHALGPVGFGMLLAGGITYTLGALLYSMPTR
;
A
#
# COMPACT_ATOMS: atom_id res chain seq x y z
N MET A 1 -1.81 -17.52 -45.96
CA MET A 1 -0.93 -18.16 -44.96
C MET A 1 -0.08 -17.18 -44.13
N LYS A 2 0.59 -16.18 -44.71
CA LYS A 2 1.44 -15.21 -43.95
C LYS A 2 0.69 -14.40 -42.86
N GLY A 3 -0.57 -14.02 -43.08
CA GLY A 3 -1.34 -13.23 -42.11
C GLY A 3 -1.72 -13.99 -40.82
N VAL A 4 -2.09 -15.27 -40.94
CA VAL A 4 -2.46 -16.10 -39.78
C VAL A 4 -1.23 -16.42 -38.93
N PHE A 5 -0.08 -16.69 -39.57
CA PHE A 5 1.19 -16.92 -38.89
C PHE A 5 1.68 -15.69 -38.11
N ASN A 6 1.54 -14.50 -38.71
CA ASN A 6 1.88 -13.25 -38.01
C ASN A 6 0.96 -12.93 -36.82
N LEU A 7 -0.34 -13.26 -36.91
CA LEU A 7 -1.28 -13.11 -35.82
C LEU A 7 -0.99 -14.08 -34.66
N GLN A 8 -0.64 -15.32 -34.99
CA GLN A 8 -0.24 -16.30 -33.98
C GLN A 8 1.07 -15.93 -33.26
N MET A 9 2.08 -15.43 -33.99
CA MET A 9 3.33 -14.96 -33.39
C MET A 9 3.10 -13.73 -32.51
N LYS A 10 2.28 -12.77 -32.95
CA LYS A 10 1.95 -11.57 -32.15
C LYS A 10 1.20 -11.93 -30.86
N ASN A 11 0.30 -12.91 -30.90
CA ASN A 11 -0.44 -13.38 -29.72
C ASN A 11 0.46 -14.16 -28.76
N SER A 12 1.40 -14.98 -29.24
CA SER A 12 2.32 -15.73 -28.41
C SER A 12 3.36 -14.85 -27.71
N THR A 13 3.88 -13.82 -28.39
CA THR A 13 4.79 -12.82 -27.78
C THR A 13 4.08 -12.00 -26.71
N SER A 14 2.84 -11.58 -26.96
CA SER A 14 2.02 -10.84 -25.98
C SER A 14 1.74 -11.68 -24.72
N HIS A 15 1.41 -12.97 -24.88
CA HIS A 15 1.16 -13.87 -23.76
C HIS A 15 2.43 -14.11 -22.93
N ARG A 16 3.58 -14.34 -23.58
CA ARG A 16 4.87 -14.52 -22.90
C ARG A 16 5.29 -13.25 -22.13
N GLN A 17 5.10 -12.07 -22.71
CA GLN A 17 5.41 -10.81 -22.04
C GLN A 17 4.54 -10.61 -20.80
N THR A 18 3.23 -10.86 -20.89
CA THR A 18 2.33 -10.79 -19.73
C THR A 18 2.78 -11.74 -18.63
N LEU A 19 3.13 -12.98 -18.95
CA LEU A 19 3.60 -13.96 -17.98
C LEU A 19 4.90 -13.52 -17.29
N LEU A 20 5.85 -12.98 -18.04
CA LEU A 20 7.10 -12.48 -17.47
C LEU A 20 6.88 -11.30 -16.51
N ILE A 21 5.96 -10.38 -16.83
CA ILE A 21 5.59 -9.27 -15.96
C ILE A 21 4.94 -9.79 -14.66
N GLU A 22 4.02 -10.74 -14.75
CA GLU A 22 3.37 -11.33 -13.57
C GLU A 22 4.39 -12.05 -12.67
N ILE A 23 5.33 -12.80 -13.25
CA ILE A 23 6.42 -13.44 -12.51
C ILE A 23 7.32 -12.41 -11.83
N ALA A 24 7.72 -11.37 -12.55
CA ALA A 24 8.55 -10.29 -11.98
C ALA A 24 7.85 -9.59 -10.82
N ASN A 25 6.55 -9.30 -10.95
CA ASN A 25 5.74 -8.73 -9.89
C ASN A 25 5.63 -9.68 -8.68
N ALA A 26 5.37 -10.96 -8.91
CA ALA A 26 5.30 -11.96 -7.84
C ALA A 26 6.62 -12.05 -7.06
N ILE A 27 7.77 -12.04 -7.75
CA ILE A 27 9.09 -12.10 -7.12
C ILE A 27 9.38 -10.81 -6.33
N THR A 28 9.19 -9.64 -6.94
CA THR A 28 9.47 -8.35 -6.29
C THR A 28 8.60 -8.12 -5.06
N HIS A 29 7.31 -8.46 -5.13
CA HIS A 29 6.40 -8.37 -3.98
C HIS A 29 6.69 -9.45 -2.94
N GLY A 30 7.10 -10.65 -3.35
CA GLY A 30 7.56 -11.70 -2.43
C GLY A 30 8.79 -11.29 -1.62
N VAL A 31 9.77 -10.66 -2.28
CA VAL A 31 10.92 -10.05 -1.58
C VAL A 31 10.46 -8.93 -0.66
N GLY A 32 9.51 -8.09 -1.11
CA GLY A 32 8.88 -7.06 -0.28
C GLY A 32 8.22 -7.63 0.97
N ALA A 33 7.53 -8.77 0.86
CA ALA A 33 6.93 -9.47 2.02
C ALA A 33 7.99 -9.93 3.02
N ALA A 34 9.09 -10.53 2.55
CA ALA A 34 10.20 -10.96 3.43
C ALA A 34 10.83 -9.77 4.16
N LEU A 35 11.07 -8.66 3.45
CA LEU A 35 11.59 -7.43 4.05
C LEU A 35 10.59 -6.80 5.04
N ALA A 36 9.29 -6.84 4.75
CA ALA A 36 8.24 -6.36 5.64
C ALA A 36 8.18 -7.19 6.95
N ILE A 37 8.34 -8.51 6.87
CA ILE A 37 8.43 -9.38 8.06
C ILE A 37 9.66 -9.02 8.89
N ALA A 38 10.82 -8.88 8.28
CA ALA A 38 12.04 -8.48 8.99
C ALA A 38 11.87 -7.09 9.64
N GLY A 39 11.30 -6.13 8.92
CA GLY A 39 10.99 -4.79 9.41
C GLY A 39 10.02 -4.81 10.58
N LEU A 40 8.94 -5.61 10.52
CA LEU A 40 7.99 -5.79 11.61
C LEU A 40 8.68 -6.32 12.88
N VAL A 41 9.52 -7.36 12.75
CA VAL A 41 10.26 -7.90 13.89
C VAL A 41 11.15 -6.84 14.52
N ILE A 42 11.92 -6.09 13.72
CA ILE A 42 12.79 -5.01 14.21
C ILE A 42 11.97 -3.93 14.92
N LEU A 43 10.83 -3.51 14.35
CA LEU A 43 9.97 -2.51 14.95
C LEU A 43 9.41 -2.96 16.31
N ILE A 44 8.93 -4.21 16.39
CA ILE A 44 8.42 -4.76 17.66
C ILE A 44 9.52 -4.86 18.70
N VAL A 45 10.68 -5.42 18.37
CA VAL A 45 11.81 -5.52 19.29
C VAL A 45 12.19 -4.15 19.84
N ARG A 46 12.33 -3.16 18.97
CA ARG A 46 12.60 -1.79 19.37
C ARG A 46 11.50 -1.19 20.23
N ALA A 47 10.23 -1.45 19.92
CA ALA A 47 9.11 -0.97 20.71
C ALA A 47 9.10 -1.56 22.13
N VAL A 48 9.38 -2.86 22.27
CA VAL A 48 9.50 -3.55 23.57
C VAL A 48 10.58 -2.89 24.43
N HIS A 49 11.75 -2.62 23.87
CA HIS A 49 12.83 -1.93 24.61
C HIS A 49 12.46 -0.53 25.12
N THR A 50 11.45 0.12 24.53
CA THR A 50 10.97 1.43 25.03
C THR A 50 9.98 1.31 26.18
N GLY A 51 9.49 0.11 26.50
CA GLY A 51 8.48 -0.13 27.54
C GLY A 51 7.11 0.50 27.26
N SER A 52 6.84 0.95 26.03
CA SER A 52 5.60 1.63 25.66
C SER A 52 4.62 0.67 24.97
N PRO A 53 3.50 0.28 25.64
CA PRO A 53 2.48 -0.58 25.01
C PRO A 53 1.92 0.03 23.73
N MET A 54 1.72 1.36 23.69
CA MET A 54 1.21 2.06 22.53
C MET A 54 2.13 1.91 21.31
N ARG A 55 3.45 1.95 21.49
CA ARG A 55 4.41 1.71 20.40
C ARG A 55 4.34 0.27 19.91
N ILE A 56 4.23 -0.71 20.80
CA ILE A 56 4.11 -2.12 20.43
C ILE A 56 2.86 -2.32 19.57
N VAL A 57 1.71 -1.84 20.02
CA VAL A 57 0.44 -2.00 19.30
C VAL A 57 0.48 -1.29 17.94
N THR A 58 0.88 -0.03 17.90
CA THR A 58 0.85 0.75 16.66
C THR A 58 1.84 0.25 15.61
N PHE A 59 3.04 -0.17 16.03
CA PHE A 59 4.03 -0.75 15.11
C PHE A 59 3.63 -2.14 14.64
N SER A 60 2.95 -2.93 15.50
CA SER A 60 2.37 -4.21 15.09
C SER A 60 1.29 -4.04 14.04
N ILE A 61 0.37 -3.06 14.20
CA ILE A 61 -0.68 -2.74 13.22
C ILE A 61 -0.04 -2.36 11.88
N TYR A 62 0.93 -1.44 11.90
CA TYR A 62 1.61 -1.00 10.68
C TYR A 62 2.36 -2.13 9.98
N GLY A 63 3.19 -2.85 10.72
CA GLY A 63 4.00 -3.91 10.15
C GLY A 63 3.17 -5.09 9.64
N ALA A 64 2.10 -5.49 10.37
CA ALA A 64 1.19 -6.52 9.93
C ALA A 64 0.44 -6.10 8.63
N ALA A 65 -0.04 -4.86 8.54
CA ALA A 65 -0.67 -4.35 7.33
C ALA A 65 0.29 -4.36 6.14
N LEU A 66 1.56 -3.99 6.34
CA LEU A 66 2.58 -4.01 5.29
C LEU A 66 2.89 -5.43 4.82
N VAL A 67 2.99 -6.40 5.73
CA VAL A 67 3.16 -7.83 5.38
C VAL A 67 1.96 -8.33 4.58
N LEU A 68 0.74 -8.07 5.04
CA LEU A 68 -0.49 -8.48 4.35
C LEU A 68 -0.62 -7.85 2.96
N PHE A 69 -0.24 -6.58 2.81
CA PHE A 69 -0.20 -5.89 1.51
C PHE A 69 0.70 -6.62 0.52
N PHE A 70 1.94 -6.89 0.89
CA PHE A 70 2.88 -7.59 0.00
C PHE A 70 2.48 -9.04 -0.27
N LEU A 71 1.92 -9.75 0.74
CA LEU A 71 1.42 -11.11 0.54
C LEU A 71 0.22 -11.17 -0.40
N ALA A 72 -0.77 -10.26 -0.24
CA ALA A 72 -1.92 -10.19 -1.13
C ALA A 72 -1.49 -9.97 -2.58
N SER A 73 -0.56 -9.03 -2.80
CA SER A 73 -0.02 -8.74 -4.12
C SER A 73 0.78 -9.92 -4.69
N THR A 74 1.65 -10.55 -3.90
CA THR A 74 2.40 -11.75 -4.31
C THR A 74 1.46 -12.86 -4.76
N LEU A 75 0.41 -13.13 -3.99
CA LEU A 75 -0.58 -14.17 -4.30
C LEU A 75 -1.41 -13.81 -5.54
N PHE A 76 -1.82 -12.54 -5.69
CA PHE A 76 -2.50 -12.08 -6.89
C PHE A 76 -1.68 -12.35 -8.16
N HIS A 77 -0.40 -12.02 -8.15
CA HIS A 77 0.50 -12.19 -9.29
C HIS A 77 0.95 -13.65 -9.49
N SER A 78 0.99 -14.46 -8.43
CA SER A 78 1.36 -15.89 -8.52
C SER A 78 0.21 -16.79 -8.99
N LEU A 79 -1.04 -16.45 -8.66
CA LEU A 79 -2.22 -17.27 -8.88
C LEU A 79 -2.94 -16.99 -10.21
N ILE A 80 -2.20 -16.60 -11.27
CA ILE A 80 -2.73 -16.12 -12.55
C ILE A 80 -3.65 -17.13 -13.26
N PHE A 81 -3.46 -18.43 -13.04
CA PHE A 81 -4.24 -19.51 -13.69
C PHE A 81 -5.33 -20.07 -12.78
N THR A 82 -5.60 -19.46 -11.62
CA THR A 82 -6.56 -19.98 -10.65
C THR A 82 -7.79 -19.11 -10.52
N ARG A 83 -8.92 -19.68 -10.04
CA ARG A 83 -10.12 -18.93 -9.70
C ARG A 83 -9.89 -17.96 -8.52
N ALA A 84 -8.93 -18.28 -7.66
CA ALA A 84 -8.56 -17.46 -6.52
C ALA A 84 -7.98 -16.09 -6.91
N ARG A 85 -7.43 -15.94 -8.13
CA ARG A 85 -6.88 -14.69 -8.64
C ARG A 85 -7.83 -13.50 -8.43
N ARG A 86 -9.14 -13.69 -8.67
CA ARG A 86 -10.12 -12.61 -8.52
C ARG A 86 -10.24 -12.12 -7.07
N VAL A 87 -10.20 -13.02 -6.11
CA VAL A 87 -10.24 -12.66 -4.69
C VAL A 87 -8.98 -11.89 -4.30
N PHE A 88 -7.80 -12.41 -4.68
CA PHE A 88 -6.53 -11.74 -4.38
C PHE A 88 -6.37 -10.41 -5.12
N GLN A 89 -6.97 -10.24 -6.29
CA GLN A 89 -7.02 -8.96 -6.99
C GLN A 89 -7.80 -7.90 -6.21
N ILE A 90 -8.92 -8.27 -5.58
CA ILE A 90 -9.69 -7.36 -4.73
C ILE A 90 -8.85 -7.01 -3.49
N LEU A 91 -8.29 -8.02 -2.82
CA LEU A 91 -7.46 -7.83 -1.65
C LEU A 91 -6.23 -6.95 -1.95
N ASP A 92 -5.51 -7.20 -3.03
CA ASP A 92 -4.35 -6.40 -3.46
C ASP A 92 -4.68 -4.91 -3.56
N HIS A 93 -5.85 -4.56 -4.11
CA HIS A 93 -6.28 -3.17 -4.20
C HIS A 93 -6.78 -2.61 -2.86
N ASP A 94 -7.47 -3.42 -2.05
CA ASP A 94 -8.01 -2.99 -0.76
C ASP A 94 -6.91 -2.79 0.28
N MET A 95 -5.82 -3.59 0.19
CA MET A 95 -4.67 -3.45 1.08
C MET A 95 -3.95 -2.10 0.94
N ILE A 96 -4.10 -1.38 -0.18
CA ILE A 96 -3.56 -0.02 -0.32
C ILE A 96 -4.19 0.92 0.70
N TYR A 97 -5.52 0.89 0.87
CA TYR A 97 -6.22 1.69 1.88
C TYR A 97 -5.77 1.32 3.28
N LEU A 98 -5.67 0.01 3.54
CA LEU A 98 -5.29 -0.50 4.84
C LEU A 98 -3.86 -0.09 5.21
N VAL A 99 -2.89 -0.21 4.29
CA VAL A 99 -1.50 0.15 4.58
C VAL A 99 -1.31 1.64 4.77
N ILE A 100 -2.08 2.49 4.06
CA ILE A 100 -2.07 3.92 4.29
C ILE A 100 -2.56 4.21 5.72
N ALA A 101 -3.73 3.70 6.13
CA ALA A 101 -4.26 3.93 7.47
C ALA A 101 -3.35 3.38 8.56
N ALA A 102 -2.82 2.19 8.36
CA ALA A 102 -1.88 1.57 9.29
C ALA A 102 -0.58 2.37 9.44
N SER A 103 -0.05 2.97 8.36
CA SER A 103 1.14 3.83 8.42
C SER A 103 0.91 5.11 9.21
N TYR A 104 -0.31 5.66 9.20
CA TYR A 104 -0.67 6.81 10.04
C TYR A 104 -0.79 6.47 11.52
N THR A 105 -1.10 5.22 11.85
CA THR A 105 -1.37 4.80 13.23
C THR A 105 -0.26 5.18 14.21
N PRO A 106 1.03 4.88 13.97
CA PRO A 106 2.11 5.30 14.87
C PRO A 106 2.32 6.81 14.88
N TYR A 107 2.15 7.52 13.75
CA TYR A 107 2.26 8.97 13.73
C TYR A 107 1.18 9.63 14.59
N CYS A 108 -0.06 9.19 14.45
CA CYS A 108 -1.19 9.74 15.18
C CYS A 108 -1.08 9.45 16.69
N LEU A 109 -0.82 8.20 17.09
CA LEU A 109 -0.96 7.76 18.48
C LEU A 109 0.35 7.82 19.28
N VAL A 110 1.52 7.86 18.61
CA VAL A 110 2.83 7.92 19.28
C VAL A 110 3.50 9.28 19.09
N ALA A 111 3.46 9.88 17.90
CA ALA A 111 4.12 11.14 17.62
C ALA A 111 3.26 12.34 17.97
N ILE A 112 2.05 12.46 17.40
CA ILE A 112 1.15 13.60 17.62
C ILE A 112 0.53 13.54 19.00
N LYS A 113 -0.03 12.37 19.40
CA LYS A 113 -0.74 12.12 20.65
C LYS A 113 -1.95 13.03 20.89
N GLY A 114 -2.59 12.87 22.05
CA GLY A 114 -3.69 13.72 22.46
C GLY A 114 -4.89 13.67 21.50
N TRP A 115 -5.80 14.64 21.64
CA TRP A 115 -7.04 14.68 20.86
C TRP A 115 -6.81 14.83 19.35
N GLN A 116 -5.79 15.60 18.94
CA GLN A 116 -5.45 15.80 17.52
C GLN A 116 -5.02 14.48 16.86
N GLY A 117 -4.18 13.69 17.55
CA GLY A 117 -3.75 12.38 17.09
C GLY A 117 -4.91 11.41 16.93
N TRP A 118 -5.80 11.32 17.93
CA TRP A 118 -6.98 10.48 17.88
C TRP A 118 -7.98 10.89 16.80
N THR A 119 -8.17 12.19 16.60
CA THR A 119 -9.05 12.73 15.55
C THR A 119 -8.54 12.35 14.16
N LEU A 120 -7.25 12.61 13.89
CA LEU A 120 -6.65 12.25 12.60
C LEU A 120 -6.67 10.73 12.37
N PHE A 121 -6.36 9.95 13.40
CA PHE A 121 -6.48 8.50 13.37
C PHE A 121 -7.90 8.05 12.97
N GLY A 122 -8.92 8.58 13.63
CA GLY A 122 -10.33 8.25 13.32
C GLY A 122 -10.71 8.62 11.88
N ILE A 123 -10.33 9.81 11.41
CA ILE A 123 -10.60 10.25 10.03
C ILE A 123 -9.96 9.32 9.02
N ILE A 124 -8.66 9.01 9.18
CA ILE A 124 -7.92 8.17 8.22
C ILE A 124 -8.49 6.74 8.18
N TRP A 125 -8.79 6.14 9.33
CA TRP A 125 -9.39 4.81 9.38
C TRP A 125 -10.82 4.77 8.83
N ALA A 126 -11.62 5.82 9.06
CA ALA A 126 -12.94 5.96 8.44
C ALA A 126 -12.83 6.07 6.91
N MET A 127 -11.89 6.88 6.40
CA MET A 127 -11.62 6.99 4.97
C MET A 127 -11.16 5.64 4.38
N ALA A 128 -10.25 4.92 5.06
CA ALA A 128 -9.80 3.61 4.60
C ALA A 128 -10.95 2.61 4.53
N THR A 129 -11.78 2.54 5.57
CA THR A 129 -12.95 1.66 5.62
C THR A 129 -13.94 1.98 4.49
N ALA A 130 -14.26 3.27 4.29
CA ALA A 130 -15.12 3.71 3.20
C ALA A 130 -14.53 3.35 1.82
N GLY A 131 -13.22 3.54 1.65
CA GLY A 131 -12.49 3.20 0.43
C GLY A 131 -12.50 1.70 0.12
N ILE A 132 -12.26 0.85 1.12
CA ILE A 132 -12.33 -0.61 1.01
C ILE A 132 -13.76 -1.04 0.63
N ILE A 133 -14.79 -0.56 1.34
CA ILE A 133 -16.19 -0.89 1.03
C ILE A 133 -16.53 -0.46 -0.40
N TYR A 134 -16.20 0.79 -0.77
CA TYR A 134 -16.44 1.28 -2.12
C TYR A 134 -15.75 0.41 -3.17
N LYS A 135 -14.46 0.10 -2.98
CA LYS A 135 -13.68 -0.66 -3.95
C LYS A 135 -14.14 -2.11 -4.04
N SER A 136 -14.46 -2.77 -2.92
CA SER A 136 -14.96 -4.15 -2.90
C SER A 136 -16.31 -4.30 -3.61
N ILE A 137 -17.23 -3.33 -3.45
CA ILE A 137 -18.57 -3.38 -4.07
C ILE A 137 -18.51 -3.01 -5.56
N TRP A 138 -17.78 -1.95 -5.91
CA TRP A 138 -17.69 -1.43 -7.28
C TRP A 138 -16.35 -1.72 -7.97
N PHE A 139 -15.72 -2.84 -7.63
CA PHE A 139 -14.39 -3.23 -8.12
C PHE A 139 -14.21 -3.12 -9.63
N GLN A 140 -15.24 -3.44 -10.41
CA GLN A 140 -15.17 -3.43 -11.89
C GLN A 140 -15.19 -2.03 -12.52
N LYS A 141 -15.53 -0.98 -11.78
CA LYS A 141 -15.50 0.38 -12.31
C LYS A 141 -14.03 0.85 -12.40
N LYS A 142 -13.48 0.78 -13.61
CA LYS A 142 -12.20 1.42 -13.93
C LYS A 142 -12.37 2.94 -13.79
N GLY A 143 -11.86 3.51 -12.72
CA GLY A 143 -11.94 4.96 -12.49
C GLY A 143 -10.70 5.48 -11.80
N LYS A 144 -10.27 6.68 -12.18
CA LYS A 144 -9.15 7.39 -11.54
C LYS A 144 -9.46 7.79 -10.09
N TRP A 145 -10.73 7.65 -9.67
CA TRP A 145 -11.20 8.07 -8.35
C TRP A 145 -10.49 7.36 -7.19
N SER A 146 -10.24 6.05 -7.31
CA SER A 146 -9.50 5.31 -6.28
C SER A 146 -8.08 5.86 -6.11
N THR A 147 -7.38 6.15 -7.21
CA THR A 147 -6.02 6.71 -7.15
C THR A 147 -6.01 8.10 -6.54
N ILE A 148 -6.98 8.96 -6.91
CA ILE A 148 -7.13 10.29 -6.31
C ILE A 148 -7.38 10.17 -4.81
N PHE A 149 -8.25 9.26 -4.40
CA PHE A 149 -8.57 9.04 -2.99
C PHE A 149 -7.36 8.54 -2.18
N TYR A 150 -6.54 7.64 -2.75
CA TYR A 150 -5.27 7.22 -2.13
C TYR A 150 -4.32 8.41 -1.92
N VAL A 151 -4.18 9.28 -2.94
CA VAL A 151 -3.31 10.45 -2.84
C VAL A 151 -3.82 11.42 -1.78
N ILE A 152 -5.13 11.70 -1.74
CA ILE A 152 -5.72 12.54 -0.70
C ILE A 152 -5.43 11.95 0.68
N MET A 153 -5.69 10.66 0.90
CA MET A 153 -5.38 10.00 2.17
C MET A 153 -3.90 10.11 2.55
N GLY A 154 -3.00 9.90 1.60
CA GLY A 154 -1.56 9.99 1.82
C GLY A 154 -1.10 11.39 2.25
N TRP A 155 -1.74 12.45 1.77
CA TRP A 155 -1.40 13.84 2.09
C TRP A 155 -2.15 14.42 3.29
N MET A 156 -3.01 13.67 3.96
CA MET A 156 -3.67 14.13 5.20
C MET A 156 -2.69 14.50 6.32
N CYS A 157 -1.43 14.02 6.26
CA CYS A 157 -0.37 14.43 7.19
C CYS A 157 -0.08 15.94 7.18
N VAL A 158 -0.40 16.65 6.09
CA VAL A 158 -0.26 18.10 5.99
C VAL A 158 -1.14 18.81 7.01
N LEU A 159 -2.31 18.27 7.36
CA LEU A 159 -3.19 18.83 8.39
C LEU A 159 -2.56 18.79 9.80
N ALA A 160 -1.60 17.89 9.99
CA ALA A 160 -0.85 17.74 11.23
C ALA A 160 0.62 18.18 11.08
N PHE A 161 0.91 19.08 10.12
CA PHE A 161 2.26 19.54 9.83
C PHE A 161 3.01 19.96 11.10
N TRP A 162 2.42 20.85 11.88
CA TRP A 162 3.08 21.45 13.05
C TRP A 162 3.44 20.41 14.13
N PRO A 163 2.51 19.58 14.63
CA PRO A 163 2.84 18.54 15.59
C PRO A 163 3.81 17.48 15.04
N LEU A 164 3.71 17.13 13.76
CA LEU A 164 4.64 16.17 13.14
C LEU A 164 6.06 16.75 13.02
N TRP A 165 6.19 18.01 12.64
CA TRP A 165 7.48 18.68 12.57
C TRP A 165 8.21 18.66 13.92
N HIS A 166 7.50 18.99 15.02
CA HIS A 166 8.08 18.99 16.35
C HIS A 166 8.40 17.60 16.88
N ALA A 167 7.56 16.61 16.56
CA ALA A 167 7.74 15.24 17.03
C ALA A 167 8.84 14.47 16.29
N LEU A 168 9.00 14.70 14.98
CA LEU A 168 9.90 13.93 14.10
C LEU A 168 11.25 14.64 13.87
N GLY A 169 11.29 15.97 14.10
CA GLY A 169 12.42 16.79 13.71
C GLY A 169 12.64 16.88 12.20
N PRO A 170 13.64 17.64 11.73
CA PRO A 170 13.82 17.90 10.31
C PRO A 170 14.13 16.64 9.49
N VAL A 171 14.90 15.71 10.04
CA VAL A 171 15.26 14.46 9.33
C VAL A 171 14.04 13.54 9.20
N GLY A 172 13.32 13.28 10.28
CA GLY A 172 12.15 12.41 10.25
C GLY A 172 11.01 12.98 9.40
N PHE A 173 10.79 14.30 9.47
CA PHE A 173 9.82 14.99 8.64
C PHE A 173 10.23 14.99 7.16
N GLY A 174 11.52 15.16 6.85
CA GLY A 174 12.06 15.06 5.50
C GLY A 174 11.84 13.67 4.90
N MET A 175 12.04 12.60 5.68
CA MET A 175 11.74 11.23 5.26
C MET A 175 10.24 11.02 4.99
N LEU A 176 9.36 11.58 5.81
CA LEU A 176 7.91 11.53 5.60
C LEU A 176 7.52 12.20 4.28
N LEU A 177 8.06 13.38 3.99
CA LEU A 177 7.83 14.10 2.74
C LEU A 177 8.37 13.32 1.53
N ALA A 178 9.59 12.79 1.61
CA ALA A 178 10.17 11.98 0.56
C ALA A 178 9.30 10.76 0.25
N GLY A 179 8.78 10.10 1.27
CA GLY A 179 7.81 9.01 1.14
C GLY A 179 6.53 9.45 0.42
N GLY A 180 5.93 10.57 0.82
CA GLY A 180 4.74 11.14 0.20
C GLY A 180 4.94 11.50 -1.28
N ILE A 181 6.08 12.09 -1.62
CA ILE A 181 6.44 12.42 -3.01
C ILE A 181 6.61 11.13 -3.83
N THR A 182 7.38 10.15 -3.34
CA THR A 182 7.61 8.88 -4.01
C THR A 182 6.29 8.13 -4.25
N TYR A 183 5.42 8.10 -3.24
CA TYR A 183 4.09 7.52 -3.34
C TYR A 183 3.24 8.22 -4.42
N THR A 184 3.26 9.56 -4.45
CA THR A 184 2.49 10.34 -5.44
C THR A 184 3.00 10.09 -6.86
N LEU A 185 4.32 10.04 -7.05
CA LEU A 185 4.92 9.68 -8.35
C LEU A 185 4.51 8.27 -8.78
N GLY A 186 4.53 7.30 -7.87
CA GLY A 186 4.04 5.94 -8.13
C GLY A 186 2.56 5.91 -8.54
N ALA A 187 1.71 6.66 -7.84
CA ALA A 187 0.28 6.78 -8.16
C ALA A 187 0.04 7.43 -9.54
N LEU A 188 0.82 8.44 -9.90
CA LEU A 188 0.77 9.07 -11.23
C LEU A 188 1.17 8.08 -12.32
N LEU A 189 2.28 7.37 -12.16
CA LEU A 189 2.74 6.35 -13.11
C LEU A 189 1.69 5.24 -13.28
N TYR A 190 1.09 4.78 -12.19
CA TYR A 190 0.02 3.79 -12.21
C TYR A 190 -1.22 4.27 -12.98
N SER A 191 -1.53 5.56 -12.94
CA SER A 191 -2.70 6.15 -13.60
C SER A 191 -2.51 6.41 -15.11
N MET A 192 -1.25 6.30 -15.60
CA MET A 192 -0.96 6.51 -17.02
C MET A 192 -1.48 5.35 -17.87
N PRO A 193 -2.10 5.63 -19.04
CA PRO A 193 -2.52 4.56 -19.94
C PRO A 193 -1.28 3.85 -20.48
N THR A 194 -1.19 2.54 -20.25
CA THR A 194 -0.21 1.68 -20.93
C THR A 194 -0.57 1.63 -22.42
N ARG A 195 0.32 2.13 -23.27
CA ARG A 195 0.20 2.03 -24.74
C ARG A 195 0.45 0.61 -25.23
#